data_8c4ee3817fe803bebccdccac8f171096
#
_entry.id   8c4ee3817fe803bebccdccac8f171096
#
_cell.length_a   1.000
_cell.length_b   1.000
_cell.length_c   1.000
_cell.angle_alpha   90.00
_cell.angle_beta   90.00
_cell.angle_gamma   90.00
#
_symmetry.space_group_name_H-M   'P 1'
#
loop_
_entity.id
_entity.type
_entity.pdbx_description
1 polymer ?
#
loop_
_entity_poly.entity_id
_entity_poly.type
_entity_poly.pdbx_seq_one_letter_code
_entity_poly.pdbx_strand_id
1 'polypeptide(L)'
;MAHHHHAPGHGDHRHEQGRHGHGHDHEHLDWAELAPLLESQAELFTPLYEHALAWLAKEVTEPGLIVDAGSGPGVISGLFAETFPGARIVAVDGSEPLLERARARAERLGAADRFATLTGDMPGVLAELDYPADLLWASRSIHHLGDQGAALAACVERLARGGTLAVMEGGLSSRFLPRDIGFGRPGLQARIDAVEADRFTRMREELPGSVAVVEDWPAMLTAAGLHHTRSRTFLLDIPAPVPDRARAYVADSLTRTREVLGEYLDPDDRVTLDRLVDPDDPASVHHRPDVFVLAAHTVHSGVRPV
;
A
#
# COMPACT_ATOMS: atom_id res chain seq x y z
N MET A 1 80.36 26.67 2.28
CA MET A 1 80.69 26.66 0.85
C MET A 1 79.52 26.07 0.11
N ALA A 2 78.73 26.91 -0.44
CA ALA A 2 78.53 27.18 -1.87
C ALA A 2 77.56 26.17 -2.51
N HIS A 3 76.35 26.65 -2.76
CA HIS A 3 75.72 26.92 -4.08
C HIS A 3 75.31 25.63 -4.85
N HIS A 4 74.11 25.42 -5.38
CA HIS A 4 73.34 26.25 -6.30
C HIS A 4 71.87 25.73 -6.44
N HIS A 5 71.02 26.71 -6.65
CA HIS A 5 69.68 26.71 -7.25
C HIS A 5 69.37 25.68 -8.34
N HIS A 6 68.14 25.18 -8.38
CA HIS A 6 67.17 25.42 -9.49
C HIS A 6 65.78 24.91 -9.18
N ALA A 7 64.79 25.75 -9.27
CA ALA A 7 63.36 25.45 -9.55
C ALA A 7 63.17 25.90 -11.03
N PRO A 8 62.00 25.69 -11.69
CA PRO A 8 60.71 25.14 -11.30
C PRO A 8 60.09 24.11 -12.32
N GLY A 9 59.02 23.46 -11.94
CA GLY A 9 58.22 22.73 -12.89
C GLY A 9 56.79 22.57 -12.33
N HIS A 10 55.88 23.42 -12.80
CA HIS A 10 54.43 23.30 -12.56
C HIS A 10 53.90 22.00 -13.15
N GLY A 11 53.32 21.15 -12.33
CA GLY A 11 52.51 20.00 -12.70
C GLY A 11 51.16 20.13 -12.00
N ASP A 12 50.16 20.50 -12.79
CA ASP A 12 48.78 20.69 -12.45
C ASP A 12 48.17 19.29 -12.18
N HIS A 13 48.11 18.86 -10.93
CA HIS A 13 47.35 17.68 -10.51
C HIS A 13 45.94 18.11 -10.07
N ARG A 14 45.03 18.08 -11.03
CA ARG A 14 43.59 18.07 -10.77
C ARG A 14 43.28 16.90 -9.84
N HIS A 15 42.92 17.19 -8.61
CA HIS A 15 42.25 16.29 -7.74
C HIS A 15 40.85 16.02 -8.31
N GLU A 16 40.67 14.89 -8.99
CA GLU A 16 39.36 14.26 -9.14
C GLU A 16 38.91 13.79 -7.78
N GLN A 17 38.04 14.59 -7.16
CA GLN A 17 37.22 14.14 -6.04
C GLN A 17 36.21 13.17 -6.61
N GLY A 18 36.53 11.87 -6.51
CA GLY A 18 35.59 10.79 -6.68
C GLY A 18 34.47 10.96 -5.66
N ARG A 19 33.34 11.50 -6.11
CA ARG A 19 32.05 11.39 -5.39
C ARG A 19 31.66 9.91 -5.42
N HIS A 20 32.02 9.16 -4.39
CA HIS A 20 31.32 7.94 -4.05
C HIS A 20 29.97 8.34 -3.51
N GLY A 21 29.03 8.56 -4.42
CA GLY A 21 27.62 8.54 -4.11
C GLY A 21 27.26 7.09 -3.78
N HIS A 22 27.15 6.76 -2.51
CA HIS A 22 26.34 5.64 -2.08
C HIS A 22 24.89 6.03 -2.36
N GLY A 23 24.45 5.83 -3.61
CA GLY A 23 23.05 5.79 -3.95
C GLY A 23 22.48 4.58 -3.23
N HIS A 24 21.71 4.81 -2.19
CA HIS A 24 20.82 3.80 -1.67
C HIS A 24 19.87 3.44 -2.82
N ASP A 25 20.03 2.23 -3.36
CA ASP A 25 19.08 1.60 -4.25
C ASP A 25 17.77 1.39 -3.44
N HIS A 26 16.97 2.47 -3.35
CA HIS A 26 15.54 2.26 -3.28
C HIS A 26 15.23 1.61 -4.62
N GLU A 27 15.01 0.28 -4.62
CA GLU A 27 14.40 -0.39 -5.76
C GLU A 27 13.23 0.49 -6.17
N HIS A 28 13.36 1.18 -7.28
CA HIS A 28 12.27 1.88 -7.92
C HIS A 28 11.30 0.78 -8.35
N LEU A 29 10.32 0.48 -7.48
CA LEU A 29 9.24 -0.40 -7.82
C LEU A 29 8.60 0.17 -9.09
N ASP A 30 8.73 -0.56 -10.19
CA ASP A 30 8.02 -0.18 -11.42
C ASP A 30 6.53 -0.47 -11.21
N TRP A 31 5.82 0.56 -10.77
CA TRP A 31 4.38 0.49 -10.53
C TRP A 31 3.59 0.11 -11.78
N ALA A 32 4.13 0.38 -12.98
CA ALA A 32 3.51 0.00 -14.23
C ALA A 32 3.58 -1.53 -14.43
N GLU A 33 4.71 -2.16 -14.08
CA GLU A 33 4.85 -3.63 -14.12
C GLU A 33 3.99 -4.31 -13.05
N LEU A 34 3.84 -3.69 -11.88
CA LEU A 34 3.04 -4.22 -10.77
C LEU A 34 1.54 -3.98 -10.94
N ALA A 35 1.12 -3.09 -11.83
CA ALA A 35 -0.28 -2.70 -11.97
C ALA A 35 -1.26 -3.87 -12.16
N PRO A 36 -0.98 -4.90 -13.00
CA PRO A 36 -1.89 -6.05 -13.15
C PRO A 36 -2.06 -6.84 -11.86
N LEU A 37 -0.98 -7.01 -11.08
CA LEU A 37 -1.02 -7.71 -9.79
C LEU A 37 -1.82 -6.91 -8.76
N LEU A 38 -1.59 -5.60 -8.67
CA LEU A 38 -2.33 -4.70 -7.77
C LEU A 38 -3.83 -4.69 -8.12
N GLU A 39 -4.17 -4.67 -9.39
CA GLU A 39 -5.55 -4.70 -9.86
C GLU A 39 -6.22 -6.03 -9.52
N SER A 40 -5.58 -7.16 -9.84
CA SER A 40 -6.08 -8.51 -9.52
C SER A 40 -6.27 -8.72 -8.01
N GLN A 41 -5.31 -8.25 -7.21
CA GLN A 41 -5.42 -8.29 -5.76
C GLN A 41 -6.61 -7.47 -5.27
N ALA A 42 -6.73 -6.21 -5.69
CA ALA A 42 -7.80 -5.33 -5.26
C ALA A 42 -9.18 -5.87 -5.70
N GLU A 43 -9.28 -6.47 -6.88
CA GLU A 43 -10.51 -7.12 -7.35
C GLU A 43 -10.87 -8.37 -6.53
N LEU A 44 -9.89 -9.16 -6.08
CA LEU A 44 -10.14 -10.28 -5.18
C LEU A 44 -10.69 -9.80 -3.83
N PHE A 45 -10.21 -8.65 -3.36
CA PHE A 45 -10.61 -8.03 -2.09
C PHE A 45 -11.88 -7.17 -2.19
N THR A 46 -12.49 -7.05 -3.37
CA THR A 46 -13.74 -6.28 -3.58
C THR A 46 -14.82 -6.56 -2.53
N PRO A 47 -15.14 -7.82 -2.14
CA PRO A 47 -16.18 -8.05 -1.13
C PRO A 47 -15.87 -7.41 0.24
N LEU A 48 -14.59 -7.37 0.63
CA LEU A 48 -14.15 -6.70 1.86
C LEU A 48 -14.33 -5.18 1.72
N TYR A 49 -13.94 -4.60 0.58
CA TYR A 49 -14.09 -3.17 0.32
C TYR A 49 -15.56 -2.75 0.25
N GLU A 50 -16.42 -3.51 -0.41
CA GLU A 50 -17.87 -3.27 -0.45
C GLU A 50 -18.48 -3.21 0.96
N HIS A 51 -18.10 -4.12 1.85
CA HIS A 51 -18.55 -4.10 3.25
C HIS A 51 -18.02 -2.85 3.98
N ALA A 52 -16.78 -2.42 3.72
CA ALA A 52 -16.21 -1.22 4.31
C ALA A 52 -16.94 0.04 3.82
N LEU A 53 -17.20 0.14 2.52
CA LEU A 53 -17.92 1.26 1.91
C LEU A 53 -19.40 1.30 2.40
N ALA A 54 -20.06 0.17 2.48
CA ALA A 54 -21.41 0.09 3.04
C ALA A 54 -21.47 0.50 4.53
N TRP A 55 -20.39 0.32 5.27
CA TRP A 55 -20.29 0.81 6.64
C TRP A 55 -20.08 2.34 6.66
N LEU A 56 -19.22 2.89 5.82
CA LEU A 56 -18.97 4.33 5.69
C LEU A 56 -20.22 5.08 5.20
N ALA A 57 -20.95 4.52 4.24
CA ALA A 57 -22.14 5.12 3.64
C ALA A 57 -23.31 5.34 4.63
N LYS A 58 -23.25 4.72 5.82
CA LYS A 58 -24.24 5.00 6.88
C LYS A 58 -24.08 6.38 7.51
N GLU A 59 -22.91 6.99 7.36
CA GLU A 59 -22.55 8.25 8.00
C GLU A 59 -22.17 9.32 6.99
N VAL A 60 -21.51 8.92 5.90
CA VAL A 60 -21.21 9.80 4.78
C VAL A 60 -22.40 9.71 3.82
N THR A 61 -23.34 10.63 3.98
CA THR A 61 -24.54 10.67 3.16
C THR A 61 -24.39 11.70 2.06
N GLU A 62 -24.61 11.29 0.79
CA GLU A 62 -24.61 12.15 -0.38
C GLU A 62 -23.35 13.04 -0.51
N PRO A 63 -22.11 12.50 -0.47
CA PRO A 63 -20.90 13.29 -0.62
C PRO A 63 -20.86 13.91 -2.01
N GLY A 64 -20.51 15.20 -2.11
CA GLY A 64 -20.30 15.88 -3.39
C GLY A 64 -18.93 15.54 -4.00
N LEU A 65 -17.89 15.44 -3.16
CA LEU A 65 -16.53 15.12 -3.58
C LEU A 65 -15.91 14.01 -2.70
N ILE A 66 -15.47 12.96 -3.37
CA ILE A 66 -14.67 11.88 -2.75
C ILE A 66 -13.26 11.91 -3.34
N VAL A 67 -12.25 11.87 -2.47
CA VAL A 67 -10.83 11.75 -2.85
C VAL A 67 -10.31 10.40 -2.42
N ASP A 68 -9.78 9.64 -3.35
CA ASP A 68 -9.09 8.35 -3.11
C ASP A 68 -7.58 8.59 -3.20
N ALA A 69 -6.94 8.72 -2.04
CA ALA A 69 -5.53 9.10 -1.89
C ALA A 69 -4.63 7.86 -1.82
N GLY A 70 -3.78 7.69 -2.83
CA GLY A 70 -3.05 6.45 -3.12
C GLY A 70 -3.98 5.44 -3.78
N SER A 71 -4.69 5.87 -4.83
CA SER A 71 -5.76 5.11 -5.48
C SER A 71 -5.30 3.87 -6.24
N GLY A 72 -4.00 3.81 -6.58
CA GLY A 72 -3.47 2.77 -7.45
C GLY A 72 -4.25 2.66 -8.77
N PRO A 73 -4.58 1.45 -9.24
CA PRO A 73 -5.32 1.24 -10.48
C PRO A 73 -6.83 1.55 -10.40
N GLY A 74 -7.28 2.22 -9.32
CA GLY A 74 -8.62 2.77 -9.19
C GLY A 74 -9.74 1.76 -8.92
N VAL A 75 -9.44 0.59 -8.36
CA VAL A 75 -10.49 -0.40 -8.03
C VAL A 75 -11.42 0.15 -6.97
N ILE A 76 -10.88 0.73 -5.88
CA ILE A 76 -11.69 1.32 -4.81
C ILE A 76 -12.37 2.61 -5.31
N SER A 77 -11.68 3.42 -6.11
CA SER A 77 -12.29 4.59 -6.77
C SER A 77 -13.52 4.21 -7.60
N GLY A 78 -13.47 3.07 -8.31
CA GLY A 78 -14.62 2.51 -9.03
C GLY A 78 -15.77 2.14 -8.11
N LEU A 79 -15.47 1.47 -6.99
CA LEU A 79 -16.48 1.12 -5.98
C LEU A 79 -17.11 2.37 -5.32
N PHE A 80 -16.35 3.45 -5.14
CA PHE A 80 -16.91 4.74 -4.72
C PHE A 80 -17.89 5.28 -5.75
N ALA A 81 -17.55 5.21 -7.04
CA ALA A 81 -18.42 5.67 -8.10
C ALA A 81 -19.75 4.88 -8.14
N GLU A 82 -19.73 3.60 -7.85
CA GLU A 82 -20.94 2.76 -7.76
C GLU A 82 -21.73 3.02 -6.47
N THR A 83 -21.04 3.16 -5.33
CA THR A 83 -21.67 3.35 -4.02
C THR A 83 -22.32 4.74 -3.89
N PHE A 84 -21.71 5.77 -4.48
CA PHE A 84 -22.12 7.17 -4.40
C PHE A 84 -22.34 7.76 -5.82
N PRO A 85 -23.42 7.42 -6.50
CA PRO A 85 -23.63 7.79 -7.91
C PRO A 85 -23.70 9.30 -8.16
N GLY A 86 -23.98 10.10 -7.12
CA GLY A 86 -23.99 11.58 -7.19
C GLY A 86 -22.64 12.24 -6.95
N ALA A 87 -21.63 11.50 -6.45
CA ALA A 87 -20.34 12.07 -6.09
C ALA A 87 -19.42 12.25 -7.30
N ARG A 88 -18.60 13.30 -7.26
CA ARG A 88 -17.37 13.40 -8.05
C ARG A 88 -16.28 12.61 -7.34
N ILE A 89 -15.47 11.87 -8.10
CA ILE A 89 -14.35 11.08 -7.60
C ILE A 89 -13.05 11.68 -8.12
N VAL A 90 -12.08 11.89 -7.24
CA VAL A 90 -10.72 12.25 -7.61
C VAL A 90 -9.79 11.15 -7.12
N ALA A 91 -9.23 10.40 -8.04
CA ALA A 91 -8.20 9.40 -7.78
C ALA A 91 -6.83 10.08 -7.76
N VAL A 92 -6.08 9.92 -6.67
CA VAL A 92 -4.77 10.55 -6.47
C VAL A 92 -3.71 9.47 -6.34
N ASP A 93 -2.65 9.53 -7.14
CA ASP A 93 -1.53 8.59 -7.07
C ASP A 93 -0.25 9.24 -7.64
N GLY A 94 0.92 8.79 -7.20
CA GLY A 94 2.20 9.23 -7.76
C GLY A 94 2.51 8.62 -9.13
N SER A 95 1.83 7.53 -9.50
CA SER A 95 2.07 6.77 -10.73
C SER A 95 1.03 7.06 -11.80
N GLU A 96 1.42 7.82 -12.82
CA GLU A 96 0.53 8.10 -13.97
C GLU A 96 0.03 6.82 -14.68
N PRO A 97 0.84 5.76 -14.89
CA PRO A 97 0.35 4.50 -15.44
C PRO A 97 -0.77 3.84 -14.62
N LEU A 98 -0.76 3.97 -13.28
CA LEU A 98 -1.84 3.48 -12.43
C LEU A 98 -3.11 4.34 -12.61
N LEU A 99 -2.95 5.66 -12.69
CA LEU A 99 -4.07 6.58 -12.93
C LEU A 99 -4.69 6.42 -14.33
N GLU A 100 -3.92 6.04 -15.35
CA GLU A 100 -4.47 5.66 -16.66
C GLU A 100 -5.42 4.46 -16.55
N ARG A 101 -5.07 3.45 -15.75
CA ARG A 101 -5.95 2.32 -15.47
C ARG A 101 -7.20 2.72 -14.69
N ALA A 102 -7.05 3.63 -13.72
CA ALA A 102 -8.17 4.16 -12.96
C ALA A 102 -9.17 4.90 -13.88
N ARG A 103 -8.67 5.74 -14.81
CA ARG A 103 -9.50 6.40 -15.84
C ARG A 103 -10.23 5.38 -16.73
N ALA A 104 -9.49 4.42 -17.27
CA ALA A 104 -10.09 3.37 -18.10
C ALA A 104 -11.14 2.54 -17.34
N ARG A 105 -10.97 2.32 -16.04
CA ARG A 105 -11.97 1.69 -15.19
C ARG A 105 -13.21 2.56 -15.04
N ALA A 106 -13.05 3.86 -14.77
CA ALA A 106 -14.16 4.80 -14.67
C ALA A 106 -14.97 4.89 -15.97
N GLU A 107 -14.31 4.86 -17.12
CA GLU A 107 -14.96 4.78 -18.44
C GLU A 107 -15.81 3.52 -18.58
N ARG A 108 -15.27 2.34 -18.25
CA ARG A 108 -16.00 1.06 -18.29
C ARG A 108 -17.22 1.04 -17.37
N LEU A 109 -17.16 1.76 -16.25
CA LEU A 109 -18.26 1.90 -15.28
C LEU A 109 -19.26 3.02 -15.63
N GLY A 110 -19.03 3.77 -16.73
CA GLY A 110 -19.89 4.89 -17.12
C GLY A 110 -19.82 6.07 -16.15
N ALA A 111 -18.69 6.25 -15.45
CA ALA A 111 -18.49 7.30 -14.46
C ALA A 111 -17.50 8.38 -14.91
N ALA A 112 -17.03 8.37 -16.16
CA ALA A 112 -15.96 9.23 -16.67
C ALA A 112 -16.26 10.73 -16.53
N ASP A 113 -17.50 11.15 -16.65
CA ASP A 113 -17.96 12.54 -16.56
C ASP A 113 -17.85 13.15 -15.15
N ARG A 114 -17.72 12.31 -14.13
CA ARG A 114 -17.58 12.68 -12.72
C ARG A 114 -16.32 12.10 -12.06
N PHE A 115 -15.39 11.59 -12.86
CA PHE A 115 -14.13 11.02 -12.43
C PHE A 115 -12.97 11.88 -12.92
N ALA A 116 -12.05 12.20 -12.03
CA ALA A 116 -10.81 12.91 -12.34
C ALA A 116 -9.62 12.21 -11.69
N THR A 117 -8.44 12.49 -12.18
CA THR A 117 -7.18 12.01 -11.59
C THR A 117 -6.28 13.20 -11.26
N LEU A 118 -5.45 13.03 -10.24
CA LEU A 118 -4.45 14.00 -9.81
C LEU A 118 -3.14 13.24 -9.55
N THR A 119 -2.11 13.55 -10.34
CA THR A 119 -0.81 12.89 -10.27
C THR A 119 0.12 13.66 -9.36
N GLY A 120 0.69 13.01 -8.36
CA GLY A 120 1.69 13.59 -7.47
C GLY A 120 1.83 12.86 -6.15
N ASP A 121 2.85 13.27 -5.40
CA ASP A 121 3.23 12.60 -4.15
C ASP A 121 2.39 13.10 -2.97
N MET A 122 1.87 12.14 -2.22
CA MET A 122 1.17 12.40 -0.96
C MET A 122 2.13 12.89 0.13
N PRO A 123 1.70 13.77 1.03
CA PRO A 123 0.41 14.46 1.08
C PRO A 123 0.39 15.76 0.27
N GLY A 124 1.54 16.19 -0.30
CA GLY A 124 1.72 17.50 -0.94
C GLY A 124 0.74 17.77 -2.07
N VAL A 125 0.50 16.79 -2.92
CA VAL A 125 -0.40 16.88 -4.07
C VAL A 125 -1.84 17.23 -3.70
N LEU A 126 -2.28 16.92 -2.48
CA LEU A 126 -3.62 17.28 -2.02
C LEU A 126 -3.86 18.80 -1.99
N ALA A 127 -2.77 19.61 -1.97
CA ALA A 127 -2.88 21.07 -2.06
C ALA A 127 -3.48 21.55 -3.39
N GLU A 128 -3.42 20.72 -4.43
CA GLU A 128 -3.90 21.03 -5.78
C GLU A 128 -5.41 20.74 -5.98
N LEU A 129 -6.07 20.16 -4.96
CA LEU A 129 -7.51 19.95 -5.01
C LEU A 129 -8.26 21.29 -5.08
N ASP A 130 -9.12 21.45 -6.07
CA ASP A 130 -9.93 22.66 -6.28
C ASP A 130 -10.94 22.93 -5.14
N TYR A 131 -11.43 21.86 -4.52
CA TYR A 131 -12.48 21.90 -3.50
C TYR A 131 -12.14 20.95 -2.35
N PRO A 132 -12.61 21.27 -1.12
CA PRO A 132 -12.47 20.36 0.00
C PRO A 132 -13.32 19.11 -0.19
N ALA A 133 -12.81 17.97 0.25
CA ALA A 133 -13.46 16.66 0.13
C ALA A 133 -14.50 16.43 1.24
N ASP A 134 -15.64 15.85 0.90
CA ASP A 134 -16.61 15.36 1.86
C ASP A 134 -16.18 13.99 2.44
N LEU A 135 -15.48 13.19 1.63
CA LEU A 135 -14.81 11.97 2.04
C LEU A 135 -13.41 11.93 1.43
N LEU A 136 -12.40 11.81 2.27
CA LEU A 136 -11.04 11.47 1.87
C LEU A 136 -10.76 10.06 2.36
N TRP A 137 -10.41 9.20 1.44
CA TRP A 137 -10.05 7.81 1.68
C TRP A 137 -8.56 7.61 1.40
N ALA A 138 -7.87 6.88 2.27
CA ALA A 138 -6.50 6.44 2.05
C ALA A 138 -6.36 4.97 2.47
N SER A 139 -5.99 4.11 1.54
CA SER A 139 -5.87 2.68 1.80
C SER A 139 -4.44 2.22 1.59
N ARG A 140 -3.82 1.73 2.67
CA ARG A 140 -2.45 1.18 2.65
C ARG A 140 -1.44 2.13 2.01
N SER A 141 -1.58 3.42 2.26
CA SER A 141 -0.75 4.48 1.67
C SER A 141 -0.08 5.35 2.74
N ILE A 142 -0.72 5.59 3.88
CA ILE A 142 -0.19 6.46 4.94
C ILE A 142 1.08 5.88 5.57
N HIS A 143 1.19 4.56 5.70
CA HIS A 143 2.37 3.92 6.25
C HIS A 143 3.63 4.05 5.38
N HIS A 144 3.52 4.47 4.12
CA HIS A 144 4.65 4.80 3.26
C HIS A 144 5.16 6.23 3.45
N LEU A 145 4.50 7.04 4.28
CA LEU A 145 4.90 8.43 4.54
C LEU A 145 5.72 8.52 5.83
N GLY A 146 6.87 9.19 5.78
CA GLY A 146 7.80 9.26 6.91
C GLY A 146 7.14 9.80 8.19
N ASP A 147 6.48 10.96 8.10
CA ASP A 147 5.66 11.52 9.19
C ASP A 147 4.17 11.27 8.93
N GLN A 148 3.67 10.18 9.49
CA GLN A 148 2.25 9.79 9.37
C GLN A 148 1.32 10.83 10.03
N GLY A 149 1.77 11.46 11.15
CA GLY A 149 0.99 12.48 11.85
C GLY A 149 0.80 13.73 10.99
N ALA A 150 1.89 14.24 10.41
CA ALA A 150 1.84 15.37 9.48
C ALA A 150 1.00 15.03 8.22
N ALA A 151 1.11 13.82 7.70
CA ALA A 151 0.31 13.38 6.56
C ALA A 151 -1.18 13.36 6.87
N LEU A 152 -1.58 12.84 8.03
CA LEU A 152 -2.98 12.87 8.47
C LEU A 152 -3.48 14.30 8.66
N ALA A 153 -2.69 15.19 9.26
CA ALA A 153 -3.04 16.60 9.42
C ALA A 153 -3.27 17.27 8.04
N ALA A 154 -2.40 17.03 7.07
CA ALA A 154 -2.56 17.53 5.71
C ALA A 154 -3.84 17.00 5.03
N CYS A 155 -4.19 15.72 5.24
CA CYS A 155 -5.46 15.17 4.77
C CYS A 155 -6.65 15.90 5.42
N VAL A 156 -6.61 16.16 6.73
CA VAL A 156 -7.68 16.86 7.46
C VAL A 156 -7.88 18.29 6.95
N GLU A 157 -6.80 19.00 6.59
CA GLU A 157 -6.89 20.33 6.00
C GLU A 157 -7.69 20.37 4.70
N ARG A 158 -7.71 19.26 3.96
CA ARG A 158 -8.41 19.13 2.68
C ARG A 158 -9.84 18.59 2.79
N LEU A 159 -10.32 18.29 3.98
CA LEU A 159 -11.71 17.95 4.22
C LEU A 159 -12.60 19.19 4.27
N ALA A 160 -13.82 19.07 3.82
CA ALA A 160 -14.89 19.99 4.13
C ALA A 160 -15.17 19.98 5.65
N ARG A 161 -15.80 21.03 6.17
CA ARG A 161 -16.36 21.01 7.54
C ARG A 161 -17.45 19.93 7.59
N GLY A 162 -17.38 19.04 8.57
CA GLY A 162 -18.22 17.86 8.65
C GLY A 162 -17.77 16.70 7.72
N GLY A 163 -16.74 16.90 6.91
CA GLY A 163 -16.17 15.85 6.04
C GLY A 163 -15.47 14.75 6.84
N THR A 164 -15.35 13.59 6.25
CA THR A 164 -14.81 12.38 6.86
C THR A 164 -13.45 12.02 6.26
N LEU A 165 -12.44 11.77 7.12
CA LEU A 165 -11.24 11.03 6.74
C LEU A 165 -11.45 9.57 7.13
N ALA A 166 -11.19 8.66 6.19
CA ALA A 166 -11.17 7.22 6.43
C ALA A 166 -9.85 6.64 5.94
N VAL A 167 -9.12 5.98 6.82
CA VAL A 167 -7.87 5.29 6.49
C VAL A 167 -8.04 3.79 6.70
N MET A 168 -7.59 3.00 5.72
CA MET A 168 -7.55 1.55 5.84
C MET A 168 -6.11 1.14 6.10
N GLU A 169 -5.79 0.93 7.35
CA GLU A 169 -4.45 0.56 7.82
C GLU A 169 -4.54 -0.53 8.89
N GLY A 170 -3.52 -1.37 8.97
CA GLY A 170 -3.52 -2.49 9.90
C GLY A 170 -4.49 -3.62 9.52
N GLY A 171 -4.80 -4.46 10.49
CA GLY A 171 -5.60 -5.66 10.31
C GLY A 171 -4.81 -6.93 10.62
N LEU A 172 -5.03 -7.98 9.86
CA LEU A 172 -4.30 -9.24 9.97
C LEU A 172 -3.67 -9.61 8.63
N SER A 173 -2.43 -10.05 8.67
CA SER A 173 -1.75 -10.61 7.51
C SER A 173 -2.54 -11.75 6.91
N SER A 174 -2.54 -11.85 5.57
CA SER A 174 -3.27 -12.89 4.86
C SER A 174 -2.77 -14.29 5.22
N ARG A 175 -3.70 -15.22 5.37
CA ARG A 175 -3.43 -16.66 5.55
C ARG A 175 -3.92 -17.42 4.34
N PHE A 176 -3.10 -18.35 3.88
CA PHE A 176 -3.34 -19.12 2.66
C PHE A 176 -3.31 -20.62 2.88
N LEU A 177 -2.70 -21.06 3.97
CA LEU A 177 -2.35 -22.46 4.22
C LEU A 177 -2.65 -22.85 5.66
N PRO A 178 -2.97 -24.13 5.91
CA PRO A 178 -3.01 -24.68 7.25
C PRO A 178 -1.69 -24.47 8.00
N ARG A 179 -1.75 -24.47 9.34
CA ARG A 179 -0.55 -24.36 10.18
C ARG A 179 0.49 -25.43 9.86
N ASP A 180 0.03 -26.66 9.63
CA ASP A 180 0.85 -27.81 9.24
C ASP A 180 0.45 -28.22 7.82
N ILE A 181 1.36 -28.12 6.89
CA ILE A 181 1.15 -28.38 5.47
C ILE A 181 1.62 -29.78 5.04
N GLY A 182 2.02 -30.61 6.00
CA GLY A 182 2.47 -31.99 5.77
C GLY A 182 3.94 -32.13 5.34
N PHE A 183 4.67 -31.03 5.21
CA PHE A 183 6.12 -30.97 4.97
C PHE A 183 6.68 -29.64 5.47
N GLY A 184 8.01 -29.56 5.59
CA GLY A 184 8.65 -28.44 6.24
C GLY A 184 8.27 -28.32 7.73
N ARG A 185 8.58 -27.19 8.35
CA ARG A 185 8.25 -26.94 9.75
C ARG A 185 6.84 -26.34 9.87
N PRO A 186 5.94 -26.86 10.74
CA PRO A 186 4.63 -26.25 10.96
C PRO A 186 4.72 -24.77 11.34
N GLY A 187 3.78 -23.96 10.86
CA GLY A 187 3.70 -22.53 11.17
C GLY A 187 4.58 -21.64 10.27
N LEU A 188 4.87 -22.06 9.04
CA LEU A 188 5.65 -21.29 8.06
C LEU A 188 5.17 -19.83 7.94
N GLN A 189 3.87 -19.59 7.72
CA GLN A 189 3.34 -18.23 7.52
C GLN A 189 3.54 -17.31 8.73
N ALA A 190 3.51 -17.85 9.95
CA ALA A 190 3.78 -17.04 11.14
C ALA A 190 5.25 -16.59 11.21
N ARG A 191 6.18 -17.40 10.71
CA ARG A 191 7.60 -17.02 10.64
C ARG A 191 7.87 -16.04 9.51
N ILE A 192 7.18 -16.19 8.38
CA ILE A 192 7.19 -15.19 7.29
C ILE A 192 6.71 -13.84 7.82
N ASP A 193 5.59 -13.79 8.56
CA ASP A 193 5.08 -12.54 9.14
C ASP A 193 6.10 -11.88 10.08
N ALA A 194 6.84 -12.64 10.87
CA ALA A 194 7.86 -12.07 11.75
C ALA A 194 8.98 -11.38 10.94
N VAL A 195 9.44 -12.02 9.86
CA VAL A 195 10.45 -11.45 8.96
C VAL A 195 9.92 -10.21 8.24
N GLU A 196 8.66 -10.26 7.80
CA GLU A 196 8.01 -9.13 7.15
C GLU A 196 7.85 -7.93 8.11
N ALA A 197 7.48 -8.18 9.37
CA ALA A 197 7.38 -7.15 10.40
C ALA A 197 8.73 -6.45 10.67
N ASP A 198 9.83 -7.23 10.76
CA ASP A 198 11.17 -6.68 10.92
C ASP A 198 11.61 -5.85 9.70
N ARG A 199 11.28 -6.32 8.48
CA ARG A 199 11.56 -5.58 7.25
C ARG A 199 10.73 -4.30 7.16
N PHE A 200 9.45 -4.37 7.52
CA PHE A 200 8.56 -3.21 7.56
C PHE A 200 9.08 -2.15 8.54
N THR A 201 9.53 -2.56 9.72
CA THR A 201 10.12 -1.65 10.71
C THR A 201 11.34 -0.91 10.12
N ARG A 202 12.27 -1.64 9.50
CA ARG A 202 13.44 -1.03 8.83
C ARG A 202 13.03 -0.08 7.72
N MET A 203 12.11 -0.49 6.85
CA MET A 203 11.60 0.37 5.79
C MET A 203 11.03 1.67 6.36
N ARG A 204 10.24 1.58 7.44
CA ARG A 204 9.70 2.76 8.12
C ARG A 204 10.80 3.70 8.66
N GLU A 205 11.85 3.14 9.26
CA GLU A 205 12.98 3.91 9.81
C GLU A 205 13.80 4.63 8.72
N GLU A 206 13.87 4.05 7.52
CA GLU A 206 14.62 4.56 6.37
C GLU A 206 13.85 5.60 5.54
N LEU A 207 12.55 5.77 5.75
CA LEU A 207 11.75 6.76 5.00
C LEU A 207 12.24 8.19 5.26
N PRO A 208 12.31 9.04 4.21
CA PRO A 208 12.63 10.45 4.38
C PRO A 208 11.69 11.13 5.38
N GLY A 209 12.27 11.81 6.38
CA GLY A 209 11.50 12.49 7.43
C GLY A 209 10.76 11.53 8.37
N SER A 210 11.25 10.29 8.52
CA SER A 210 10.65 9.30 9.41
C SER A 210 10.51 9.81 10.83
N VAL A 211 9.30 9.68 11.38
CA VAL A 211 8.96 9.97 12.76
C VAL A 211 8.40 8.71 13.39
N ALA A 212 9.00 8.29 14.52
CA ALA A 212 8.50 7.14 15.26
C ALA A 212 7.16 7.48 15.92
N VAL A 213 6.15 6.67 15.65
CA VAL A 213 4.80 6.83 16.22
C VAL A 213 4.30 5.49 16.76
N VAL A 214 3.41 5.55 17.73
CA VAL A 214 2.57 4.40 18.09
C VAL A 214 1.40 4.40 17.12
N GLU A 215 1.22 3.31 16.36
CA GLU A 215 0.17 3.18 15.35
C GLU A 215 -1.22 2.94 15.97
N ASP A 216 -1.57 3.76 16.97
CA ASP A 216 -2.94 3.89 17.47
C ASP A 216 -3.70 4.85 16.55
N TRP A 217 -4.21 4.31 15.46
CA TRP A 217 -4.88 5.07 14.41
C TRP A 217 -6.02 5.94 14.92
N PRO A 218 -6.93 5.49 15.83
CA PRO A 218 -7.94 6.35 16.45
C PRO A 218 -7.34 7.53 17.20
N ALA A 219 -6.27 7.32 17.97
CA ALA A 219 -5.59 8.40 18.67
C ALA A 219 -4.89 9.35 17.69
N MET A 220 -4.27 8.85 16.64
CA MET A 220 -3.61 9.66 15.61
C MET A 220 -4.63 10.52 14.84
N LEU A 221 -5.80 9.97 14.46
CA LEU A 221 -6.87 10.73 13.84
C LEU A 221 -7.41 11.83 14.77
N THR A 222 -7.56 11.52 16.05
CA THR A 222 -7.97 12.52 17.05
C THR A 222 -6.91 13.63 17.20
N ALA A 223 -5.63 13.26 17.25
CA ALA A 223 -4.52 14.22 17.32
C ALA A 223 -4.44 15.12 16.07
N ALA A 224 -4.83 14.60 14.90
CA ALA A 224 -4.96 15.37 13.66
C ALA A 224 -6.17 16.32 13.64
N GLY A 225 -7.00 16.35 14.70
CA GLY A 225 -8.13 17.27 14.87
C GLY A 225 -9.48 16.71 14.46
N LEU A 226 -9.60 15.39 14.25
CA LEU A 226 -10.86 14.75 13.96
C LEU A 226 -11.61 14.35 15.23
N HIS A 227 -12.93 14.36 15.15
CA HIS A 227 -13.84 13.92 16.19
C HIS A 227 -14.59 12.65 15.76
N HIS A 228 -15.27 12.01 16.71
CA HIS A 228 -16.05 10.79 16.45
C HIS A 228 -15.24 9.68 15.79
N THR A 229 -13.98 9.54 16.23
CA THR A 229 -13.07 8.51 15.73
C THR A 229 -13.60 7.12 16.07
N ARG A 230 -13.52 6.22 15.09
CA ARG A 230 -13.98 4.84 15.23
C ARG A 230 -13.21 3.93 14.31
N SER A 231 -13.26 2.64 14.59
CA SER A 231 -12.60 1.61 13.81
C SER A 231 -13.52 0.43 13.56
N ARG A 232 -13.37 -0.19 12.41
CA ARG A 232 -14.03 -1.45 12.10
C ARG A 232 -13.15 -2.32 11.22
N THR A 233 -13.04 -3.59 11.60
CA THR A 233 -12.32 -4.61 10.83
C THR A 233 -13.28 -5.35 9.92
N PHE A 234 -12.86 -5.59 8.68
CA PHE A 234 -13.59 -6.31 7.65
C PHE A 234 -12.79 -7.53 7.24
N LEU A 235 -13.47 -8.64 7.04
CA LEU A 235 -12.90 -9.94 6.75
C LEU A 235 -13.12 -10.29 5.29
N LEU A 236 -12.08 -10.83 4.66
CA LEU A 236 -12.18 -11.62 3.45
C LEU A 236 -11.97 -13.09 3.83
N ASP A 237 -12.95 -13.93 3.56
CA ASP A 237 -12.91 -15.37 3.83
C ASP A 237 -13.30 -16.13 2.56
N ILE A 238 -12.30 -16.76 1.93
CA ILE A 238 -12.50 -17.62 0.75
C ILE A 238 -12.02 -19.02 1.15
N PRO A 239 -12.95 -19.91 1.53
CA PRO A 239 -12.61 -21.25 2.00
C PRO A 239 -12.09 -22.14 0.86
N ALA A 240 -11.37 -23.20 1.25
CA ALA A 240 -10.98 -24.27 0.33
C ALA A 240 -12.22 -25.08 -0.13
N PRO A 241 -12.27 -25.53 -1.40
CA PRO A 241 -11.32 -25.24 -2.47
C PRO A 241 -11.53 -23.84 -3.05
N VAL A 242 -10.45 -23.10 -3.20
CA VAL A 242 -10.51 -21.73 -3.74
C VAL A 242 -10.77 -21.71 -5.25
N PRO A 243 -11.44 -20.68 -5.80
CA PRO A 243 -11.54 -20.46 -7.23
C PRO A 243 -10.19 -20.09 -7.85
N ASP A 244 -10.04 -20.28 -9.16
CA ASP A 244 -8.77 -20.11 -9.88
C ASP A 244 -8.12 -18.76 -9.65
N ARG A 245 -8.89 -17.67 -9.65
CA ARG A 245 -8.38 -16.32 -9.39
C ARG A 245 -7.77 -16.17 -7.98
N ALA A 246 -8.37 -16.83 -6.99
CA ALA A 246 -7.84 -16.78 -5.62
C ALA A 246 -6.59 -17.66 -5.50
N ARG A 247 -6.54 -18.78 -6.22
CA ARG A 247 -5.36 -19.63 -6.31
C ARG A 247 -4.20 -18.89 -6.97
N ALA A 248 -4.44 -18.20 -8.07
CA ALA A 248 -3.45 -17.35 -8.73
C ALA A 248 -2.90 -16.28 -7.77
N TYR A 249 -3.80 -15.56 -7.07
CA TYR A 249 -3.39 -14.59 -6.04
C TYR A 249 -2.51 -15.19 -4.95
N VAL A 250 -2.83 -16.40 -4.46
CA VAL A 250 -2.00 -17.09 -3.45
C VAL A 250 -0.62 -17.45 -4.02
N ALA A 251 -0.57 -17.98 -5.24
CA ALA A 251 0.68 -18.32 -5.91
C ALA A 251 1.55 -17.07 -6.11
N ASP A 252 0.99 -15.99 -6.64
CA ASP A 252 1.69 -14.72 -6.86
C ASP A 252 2.18 -14.12 -5.53
N SER A 253 1.34 -14.15 -4.49
CA SER A 253 1.70 -13.64 -3.17
C SER A 253 2.87 -14.40 -2.54
N LEU A 254 2.87 -15.73 -2.60
CA LEU A 254 3.95 -16.55 -2.05
C LEU A 254 5.22 -16.44 -2.92
N THR A 255 5.09 -16.33 -4.23
CA THR A 255 6.23 -16.08 -5.14
C THR A 255 6.89 -14.75 -4.80
N ARG A 256 6.11 -13.67 -4.65
CA ARG A 256 6.63 -12.38 -4.24
C ARG A 256 7.25 -12.44 -2.83
N THR A 257 6.64 -13.15 -1.88
CA THR A 257 7.23 -13.38 -0.55
C THR A 257 8.59 -14.04 -0.69
N ARG A 258 8.72 -15.05 -1.54
CA ARG A 258 9.98 -15.74 -1.80
C ARG A 258 11.04 -14.83 -2.41
N GLU A 259 10.66 -13.99 -3.35
CA GLU A 259 11.56 -13.03 -4.02
C GLU A 259 12.06 -11.95 -3.05
N VAL A 260 11.14 -11.38 -2.27
CA VAL A 260 11.43 -10.22 -1.41
C VAL A 260 12.02 -10.61 -0.05
N LEU A 261 11.57 -11.73 0.53
CA LEU A 261 11.95 -12.15 1.88
C LEU A 261 12.87 -13.38 1.91
N GLY A 262 13.09 -14.05 0.78
CA GLY A 262 13.79 -15.33 0.74
C GLY A 262 15.18 -15.33 1.38
N GLU A 263 15.92 -14.23 1.25
CA GLU A 263 17.26 -14.10 1.85
C GLU A 263 17.23 -13.92 3.38
N TYR A 264 16.11 -13.45 3.93
CA TYR A 264 15.90 -13.22 5.36
C TYR A 264 15.26 -14.40 6.06
N LEU A 265 14.72 -15.37 5.31
CA LEU A 265 14.12 -16.58 5.86
C LEU A 265 15.17 -17.61 6.30
N ASP A 266 14.81 -18.38 7.33
CA ASP A 266 15.55 -19.60 7.67
C ASP A 266 15.68 -20.52 6.44
N PRO A 267 16.84 -21.17 6.21
CA PRO A 267 17.05 -22.02 5.04
C PRO A 267 15.98 -23.10 4.82
N ASP A 268 15.49 -23.72 5.90
CA ASP A 268 14.44 -24.75 5.81
C ASP A 268 13.09 -24.17 5.38
N ASP A 269 12.77 -22.95 5.83
CA ASP A 269 11.55 -22.25 5.45
C ASP A 269 11.62 -21.77 4.00
N ARG A 270 12.81 -21.34 3.55
CA ARG A 270 13.04 -20.97 2.15
C ARG A 270 12.85 -22.19 1.23
N VAL A 271 13.44 -23.34 1.55
CA VAL A 271 13.24 -24.59 0.79
C VAL A 271 11.75 -24.97 0.77
N THR A 272 11.06 -24.81 1.89
CA THR A 272 9.62 -25.09 1.97
C THR A 272 8.83 -24.17 1.05
N LEU A 273 9.17 -22.87 1.03
CA LEU A 273 8.51 -21.87 0.19
C LEU A 273 8.83 -22.09 -1.30
N ASP A 274 10.08 -22.45 -1.64
CA ASP A 274 10.48 -22.80 -3.00
C ASP A 274 9.59 -23.92 -3.56
N ARG A 275 9.30 -24.96 -2.78
CA ARG A 275 8.41 -26.07 -3.17
C ARG A 275 6.94 -25.63 -3.30
N LEU A 276 6.49 -24.70 -2.46
CA LEU A 276 5.12 -24.21 -2.50
C LEU A 276 4.83 -23.38 -3.77
N VAL A 277 5.83 -22.66 -4.29
CA VAL A 277 5.67 -21.81 -5.47
C VAL A 277 6.07 -22.48 -6.79
N ASP A 278 6.78 -23.59 -6.75
CA ASP A 278 7.16 -24.37 -7.94
C ASP A 278 5.94 -25.05 -8.54
N PRO A 279 5.48 -24.66 -9.76
CA PRO A 279 4.30 -25.26 -10.36
C PRO A 279 4.46 -26.75 -10.70
N ASP A 280 5.69 -27.27 -10.80
CA ASP A 280 5.98 -28.66 -11.09
C ASP A 280 6.09 -29.55 -9.81
N ASP A 281 6.19 -28.94 -8.60
CA ASP A 281 6.20 -29.70 -7.34
C ASP A 281 4.77 -30.14 -6.96
N PRO A 282 4.54 -31.44 -6.69
CA PRO A 282 3.23 -31.92 -6.24
C PRO A 282 2.69 -31.25 -4.97
N ALA A 283 3.56 -30.64 -4.15
CA ALA A 283 3.20 -29.93 -2.92
C ALA A 283 2.88 -28.45 -3.14
N SER A 284 2.95 -27.98 -4.41
CA SER A 284 2.72 -26.60 -4.77
C SER A 284 1.29 -26.12 -4.49
N VAL A 285 1.14 -24.83 -4.20
CA VAL A 285 -0.18 -24.19 -4.05
C VAL A 285 -1.02 -24.27 -5.30
N HIS A 286 -0.42 -24.50 -6.46
CA HIS A 286 -1.13 -24.76 -7.73
C HIS A 286 -1.98 -26.04 -7.68
N HIS A 287 -1.59 -27.01 -6.89
CA HIS A 287 -2.20 -28.35 -6.85
C HIS A 287 -2.88 -28.68 -5.52
N ARG A 288 -2.53 -27.98 -4.43
CA ARG A 288 -3.07 -28.25 -3.09
C ARG A 288 -4.56 -28.00 -3.01
N PRO A 289 -5.34 -28.94 -2.44
CA PRO A 289 -6.78 -28.76 -2.23
C PRO A 289 -7.13 -27.89 -1.01
N ASP A 290 -6.18 -27.69 -0.09
CA ASP A 290 -6.35 -27.05 1.22
C ASP A 290 -5.94 -25.58 1.24
N VAL A 291 -5.69 -24.97 0.07
CA VAL A 291 -5.46 -23.53 -0.07
C VAL A 291 -6.75 -22.77 0.20
N PHE A 292 -6.65 -21.71 0.99
CA PHE A 292 -7.73 -20.76 1.27
C PHE A 292 -7.20 -19.32 1.24
N VAL A 293 -8.05 -18.32 1.34
CA VAL A 293 -7.66 -16.92 1.57
C VAL A 293 -8.45 -16.39 2.76
N LEU A 294 -7.73 -16.04 3.81
CA LEU A 294 -8.30 -15.39 4.99
C LEU A 294 -7.49 -14.14 5.29
N ALA A 295 -8.12 -12.98 5.21
CA ALA A 295 -7.48 -11.69 5.47
C ALA A 295 -8.43 -10.76 6.19
N ALA A 296 -7.88 -9.80 6.94
CA ALA A 296 -8.69 -8.79 7.61
C ALA A 296 -8.01 -7.43 7.48
N HIS A 297 -8.78 -6.41 7.08
CA HIS A 297 -8.32 -5.02 7.03
C HIS A 297 -9.17 -4.15 7.95
N THR A 298 -8.54 -3.19 8.62
CA THR A 298 -9.22 -2.28 9.53
C THR A 298 -9.35 -0.90 8.90
N VAL A 299 -10.56 -0.37 8.89
CA VAL A 299 -10.84 1.02 8.54
C VAL A 299 -10.98 1.84 9.82
N HIS A 300 -10.24 2.92 9.90
CA HIS A 300 -10.32 3.93 10.93
C HIS A 300 -10.89 5.20 10.31
N SER A 301 -11.89 5.81 10.93
CA SER A 301 -12.49 7.04 10.41
C SER A 301 -12.70 8.07 11.49
N GLY A 302 -12.72 9.34 11.09
CA GLY A 302 -13.05 10.47 11.96
C GLY A 302 -13.61 11.61 11.14
N VAL A 303 -14.34 12.51 11.79
CA VAL A 303 -15.07 13.62 11.16
C VAL A 303 -14.38 14.94 11.50
N ARG A 304 -14.15 15.81 10.51
CA ARG A 304 -13.68 17.17 10.73
C ARG A 304 -14.78 18.00 11.41
N PRO A 305 -14.50 18.75 12.49
CA PRO A 305 -15.48 19.62 13.13
C PRO A 305 -16.13 20.62 12.14
N VAL A 306 -17.40 20.95 12.40
CA VAL A 306 -18.19 21.93 11.62
C VAL A 306 -17.70 23.36 11.86
#